data_6784fd7aac41ef58595c95d508e44abc
#
_entry.id   6784fd7aac41ef58595c95d508e44abc
#
_cell.length_a   1.000
_cell.length_b   1.000
_cell.length_c   1.000
_cell.angle_alpha   90.00
_cell.angle_beta   90.00
_cell.angle_gamma   90.00
#
_symmetry.space_group_name_H-M   'P 1'
#
loop_
_entity.id
_entity.type
_entity.pdbx_description
1 polymer ?
#
loop_
_entity_poly.entity_id
_entity_poly.type
_entity_poly.pdbx_seq_one_letter_code
_entity_poly.pdbx_strand_id
1 'polypeptide(L)'
;MRRYVQNKVGKCYLPRLYCVTKDPRSIVFDTLPNKFVVKANHGSRFVRVVTDKRSIDVQSLVSECQGWLNIDYGQCYGEWGYLGLKRCLMVEEFVESSYKDKQGVPADFRFFVFDGKCALIWVDIGRPPSARNVSIYYPSWKQVPITLGYPPTEGPLEPPADLRAMIALAEDVARRIDFVRVDLYSTPCGPLVGELTMTPGAGMWRFPNKIDHLLGKKWKLSKGL
;
A
#
# COMPACT_ATOMS: atom_id res chain seq x y z
N MET A 1 4.73 -0.81 11.16
CA MET A 1 3.70 0.02 10.53
C MET A 1 2.44 0.11 11.39
N ARG A 2 1.65 -0.95 11.62
CA ARG A 2 0.35 -0.91 12.33
C ARG A 2 0.38 -0.21 13.71
N ARG A 3 1.35 -0.54 14.59
CA ARG A 3 1.50 0.14 15.89
C ARG A 3 1.74 1.64 15.74
N TYR A 4 2.54 2.04 14.77
CA TYR A 4 2.78 3.46 14.46
C TYR A 4 1.50 4.18 14.06
N VAL A 5 0.75 3.63 13.08
CA VAL A 5 -0.53 4.21 12.63
C VAL A 5 -1.54 4.29 13.78
N GLN A 6 -1.68 3.21 14.55
CA GLN A 6 -2.59 3.16 15.70
C GLN A 6 -2.29 4.27 16.73
N ASN A 7 -1.02 4.49 17.04
CA ASN A 7 -0.60 5.52 18.00
C ASN A 7 -0.72 6.94 17.42
N LYS A 8 -0.62 7.08 16.09
CA LYS A 8 -0.59 8.38 15.42
C LYS A 8 -1.99 8.92 15.11
N VAL A 9 -2.87 8.09 14.58
CA VAL A 9 -4.18 8.48 14.07
C VAL A 9 -5.34 7.62 14.59
N GLY A 10 -5.04 6.48 15.23
CA GLY A 10 -6.05 5.58 15.79
C GLY A 10 -6.19 4.27 15.03
N LYS A 11 -6.75 3.27 15.74
CA LYS A 11 -6.93 1.90 15.22
C LYS A 11 -8.00 1.82 14.12
N CYS A 12 -8.97 2.73 14.13
CA CYS A 12 -10.06 2.77 13.14
C CYS A 12 -9.59 2.99 11.71
N TYR A 13 -8.38 3.52 11.51
CA TYR A 13 -7.77 3.72 10.19
C TYR A 13 -6.98 2.52 9.68
N LEU A 14 -7.11 1.36 10.29
CA LEU A 14 -6.42 0.13 9.89
C LEU A 14 -7.42 -0.97 9.59
N PRO A 15 -7.20 -1.80 8.54
CA PRO A 15 -7.98 -3.02 8.35
C PRO A 15 -7.97 -3.88 9.62
N ARG A 16 -9.06 -4.56 9.91
CA ARG A 16 -9.11 -5.47 11.05
C ARG A 16 -8.06 -6.57 10.92
N LEU A 17 -7.33 -6.83 11.99
CA LEU A 17 -6.31 -7.86 12.05
C LEU A 17 -6.89 -9.09 12.74
N TYR A 18 -6.89 -10.23 12.06
CA TYR A 18 -7.40 -11.51 12.60
C TYR A 18 -6.30 -12.32 13.27
N CYS A 19 -5.12 -12.39 12.64
CA CYS A 19 -4.01 -13.21 13.11
C CYS A 19 -2.66 -12.60 12.74
N VAL A 20 -1.65 -12.80 13.60
CA VAL A 20 -0.23 -12.61 13.30
C VAL A 20 0.51 -13.86 13.74
N THR A 21 1.25 -14.48 12.83
CA THR A 21 1.98 -15.71 13.13
C THR A 21 3.29 -15.80 12.37
N LYS A 22 4.21 -16.62 12.88
CA LYS A 22 5.45 -17.04 12.18
C LYS A 22 5.34 -18.45 11.60
N ASP A 23 4.28 -19.18 11.93
CA ASP A 23 3.97 -20.49 11.41
C ASP A 23 2.63 -20.45 10.68
N PRO A 24 2.59 -20.57 9.36
CA PRO A 24 1.33 -20.55 8.60
C PRO A 24 0.36 -21.67 9.00
N ARG A 25 0.86 -22.79 9.54
CA ARG A 25 0.03 -23.91 10.00
C ARG A 25 -0.79 -23.58 11.25
N SER A 26 -0.39 -22.52 11.99
CA SER A 26 -1.14 -22.05 13.17
C SER A 26 -2.34 -21.17 12.82
N ILE A 27 -2.57 -20.87 11.56
CA ILE A 27 -3.74 -20.09 11.12
C ILE A 27 -4.99 -20.96 11.21
N VAL A 28 -5.93 -20.57 12.07
CA VAL A 28 -7.20 -21.28 12.23
C VAL A 28 -8.19 -20.79 11.18
N PHE A 29 -8.12 -21.35 9.97
CA PHE A 29 -8.89 -20.89 8.81
C PHE A 29 -10.41 -20.96 9.04
N ASP A 30 -10.90 -21.92 9.82
CA ASP A 30 -12.34 -22.07 10.10
C ASP A 30 -12.94 -20.85 10.81
N THR A 31 -12.14 -20.16 11.62
CA THR A 31 -12.59 -18.95 12.35
C THR A 31 -12.56 -17.67 11.52
N LEU A 32 -11.93 -17.71 10.34
CA LEU A 32 -11.83 -16.56 9.47
C LEU A 32 -13.13 -16.32 8.70
N PRO A 33 -13.44 -15.06 8.35
CA PRO A 33 -14.56 -14.74 7.46
C PRO A 33 -14.37 -15.36 6.07
N ASN A 34 -15.41 -15.32 5.24
CA ASN A 34 -15.33 -15.85 3.87
C ASN A 34 -14.30 -15.13 3.00
N LYS A 35 -14.11 -13.82 3.24
CA LYS A 35 -13.12 -12.98 2.54
C LYS A 35 -12.06 -12.49 3.50
N PHE A 36 -10.80 -12.68 3.17
CA PHE A 36 -9.67 -12.19 3.96
C PHE A 36 -8.41 -12.04 3.09
N VAL A 37 -7.38 -11.42 3.65
CA VAL A 37 -6.08 -11.28 3.00
C VAL A 37 -5.00 -11.85 3.89
N VAL A 38 -4.13 -12.70 3.33
CA VAL A 38 -2.90 -13.15 3.99
C VAL A 38 -1.73 -12.41 3.37
N LYS A 39 -0.87 -11.81 4.17
CA LYS A 39 0.32 -11.10 3.70
C LYS A 39 1.51 -11.26 4.65
N ALA A 40 2.72 -11.26 4.09
CA ALA A 40 3.94 -11.20 4.89
C ALA A 40 4.36 -9.73 5.13
N ASN A 41 5.08 -9.49 6.23
CA ASN A 41 5.50 -8.14 6.63
C ASN A 41 6.86 -7.70 6.06
N HIS A 42 7.56 -8.57 5.33
CA HIS A 42 8.97 -8.41 5.01
C HIS A 42 9.28 -8.42 3.51
N GLY A 43 8.30 -8.11 2.67
CA GLY A 43 8.50 -8.05 1.24
C GLY A 43 7.29 -7.52 0.49
N SER A 44 7.50 -7.21 -0.78
CA SER A 44 6.44 -6.82 -1.71
C SER A 44 5.91 -8.06 -2.45
N ARG A 45 4.63 -8.05 -2.82
CA ARG A 45 3.91 -9.15 -3.52
C ARG A 45 3.69 -10.42 -2.70
N PHE A 46 4.14 -10.48 -1.47
CA PHE A 46 3.82 -11.56 -0.54
C PHE A 46 2.42 -11.37 0.02
N VAL A 47 1.43 -11.51 -0.85
CA VAL A 47 0.02 -11.30 -0.55
C VAL A 47 -0.85 -12.28 -1.30
N ARG A 48 -1.79 -12.90 -0.58
CA ARG A 48 -2.88 -13.71 -1.14
C ARG A 48 -4.20 -13.13 -0.70
N VAL A 49 -5.00 -12.73 -1.68
CA VAL A 49 -6.38 -12.29 -1.48
C VAL A 49 -7.30 -13.50 -1.61
N VAL A 50 -8.08 -13.76 -0.59
CA VAL A 50 -9.10 -14.80 -0.57
C VAL A 50 -10.47 -14.14 -0.64
N THR A 51 -11.18 -14.38 -1.72
CA THR A 51 -12.55 -13.86 -1.96
C THR A 51 -13.65 -14.87 -1.66
N ASP A 52 -13.31 -16.15 -1.60
CA ASP A 52 -14.17 -17.24 -1.11
C ASP A 52 -13.33 -18.29 -0.39
N LYS A 53 -13.47 -18.36 0.91
CA LYS A 53 -12.77 -19.34 1.76
C LYS A 53 -12.99 -20.79 1.35
N ARG A 54 -14.16 -21.11 0.83
CA ARG A 54 -14.52 -22.48 0.44
C ARG A 54 -13.78 -22.98 -0.80
N SER A 55 -13.25 -22.06 -1.61
CA SER A 55 -12.55 -22.36 -2.86
C SER A 55 -11.05 -22.49 -2.70
N ILE A 56 -10.49 -22.24 -1.49
CA ILE A 56 -9.05 -22.28 -1.28
C ILE A 56 -8.56 -23.71 -0.96
N ASP A 57 -7.45 -24.07 -1.53
CA ASP A 57 -6.62 -25.18 -1.03
C ASP A 57 -5.75 -24.64 0.12
N VAL A 58 -6.12 -24.99 1.35
CA VAL A 58 -5.44 -24.56 2.57
C VAL A 58 -3.98 -25.05 2.59
N GLN A 59 -3.70 -26.26 2.13
CA GLN A 59 -2.34 -26.80 2.12
C GLN A 59 -1.45 -26.04 1.14
N SER A 60 -1.96 -25.72 -0.04
CA SER A 60 -1.27 -24.89 -1.02
C SER A 60 -0.99 -23.50 -0.47
N LEU A 61 -1.98 -22.85 0.18
CA LEU A 61 -1.81 -21.54 0.79
C LEU A 61 -0.77 -21.54 1.93
N VAL A 62 -0.79 -22.57 2.78
CA VAL A 62 0.20 -22.74 3.86
C VAL A 62 1.61 -22.92 3.28
N SER A 63 1.76 -23.73 2.22
CA SER A 63 3.04 -23.93 1.53
C SER A 63 3.56 -22.63 0.89
N GLU A 64 2.70 -21.87 0.22
CA GLU A 64 3.03 -20.57 -0.34
C GLU A 64 3.49 -19.58 0.74
N CYS A 65 2.77 -19.49 1.83
CA CYS A 65 3.11 -18.62 2.97
C CYS A 65 4.45 -19.02 3.61
N GLN A 66 4.73 -20.32 3.72
CA GLN A 66 6.01 -20.82 4.20
C GLN A 66 7.14 -20.44 3.24
N GLY A 67 6.89 -20.50 1.94
CA GLY A 67 7.82 -20.04 0.89
C GLY A 67 8.19 -18.56 1.09
N TRP A 68 7.21 -17.70 1.33
CA TRP A 68 7.48 -16.28 1.60
C TRP A 68 8.38 -16.06 2.81
N LEU A 69 8.11 -16.78 3.91
CA LEU A 69 8.90 -16.63 5.16
C LEU A 69 10.36 -17.05 4.98
N ASN A 70 10.67 -17.92 4.01
CA ASN A 70 12.03 -18.39 3.74
C ASN A 70 12.84 -17.41 2.89
N ILE A 71 12.19 -16.44 2.19
CA ILE A 71 12.87 -15.50 1.32
C ILE A 71 13.39 -14.30 2.12
N ASP A 72 14.67 -13.97 1.99
CA ASP A 72 15.22 -12.69 2.42
C ASP A 72 14.99 -11.63 1.34
N TYR A 73 13.80 -11.02 1.38
CA TYR A 73 13.39 -10.06 0.35
C TYR A 73 14.35 -8.87 0.26
N GLY A 74 14.75 -8.32 1.41
CA GLY A 74 15.65 -7.18 1.48
C GLY A 74 16.97 -7.45 0.78
N GLN A 75 17.53 -8.65 0.99
CA GLN A 75 18.80 -9.07 0.38
C GLN A 75 18.64 -9.38 -1.12
N CYS A 76 17.57 -10.12 -1.48
CA CYS A 76 17.35 -10.55 -2.87
C CYS A 76 17.05 -9.36 -3.81
N TYR A 77 16.40 -8.34 -3.31
CA TYR A 77 15.90 -7.21 -4.15
C TYR A 77 16.55 -5.85 -3.82
N GLY A 78 17.54 -5.82 -2.92
CA GLY A 78 18.23 -4.59 -2.54
C GLY A 78 17.35 -3.61 -1.75
N GLU A 79 16.22 -4.09 -1.19
CA GLU A 79 15.31 -3.25 -0.40
C GLU A 79 15.71 -3.28 1.09
N TRP A 80 16.68 -2.46 1.45
CA TRP A 80 17.28 -2.41 2.79
C TRP A 80 16.27 -2.21 3.93
N GLY A 81 15.13 -1.56 3.68
CA GLY A 81 14.07 -1.37 4.67
C GLY A 81 13.43 -2.67 5.18
N TYR A 82 13.64 -3.78 4.49
CA TYR A 82 13.20 -5.11 4.92
C TYR A 82 14.29 -5.94 5.59
N LEU A 83 15.55 -5.48 5.60
CA LEU A 83 16.64 -6.22 6.23
C LEU A 83 16.45 -6.31 7.74
N GLY A 84 16.70 -7.48 8.30
CA GLY A 84 16.62 -7.72 9.74
C GLY A 84 15.23 -7.71 10.36
N LEU A 85 14.16 -7.58 9.56
CA LEU A 85 12.81 -7.67 10.09
C LEU A 85 12.50 -9.08 10.62
N LYS A 86 11.85 -9.14 11.77
CA LYS A 86 11.26 -10.38 12.27
C LYS A 86 10.09 -10.76 11.36
N ARG A 87 10.32 -11.75 10.49
CA ARG A 87 9.36 -12.19 9.48
C ARG A 87 8.12 -12.76 10.14
N CYS A 88 6.96 -12.33 9.69
CA CYS A 88 5.67 -12.87 10.12
C CYS A 88 4.62 -12.71 9.02
N LEU A 89 3.59 -13.51 9.13
CA LEU A 89 2.37 -13.41 8.36
C LEU A 89 1.33 -12.62 9.14
N MET A 90 0.51 -11.89 8.42
CA MET A 90 -0.68 -11.20 8.94
C MET A 90 -1.88 -11.67 8.15
N VAL A 91 -2.95 -12.02 8.86
CA VAL A 91 -4.26 -12.26 8.25
C VAL A 91 -5.14 -11.07 8.59
N GLU A 92 -5.58 -10.37 7.57
CA GLU A 92 -6.31 -9.13 7.70
C GLU A 92 -7.65 -9.18 6.95
N GLU A 93 -8.50 -8.25 7.30
CA GLU A 93 -9.76 -8.00 6.64
C GLU A 93 -9.57 -7.75 5.14
N PHE A 94 -10.44 -8.37 4.35
CA PHE A 94 -10.58 -8.00 2.95
C PHE A 94 -11.29 -6.64 2.89
N VAL A 95 -10.57 -5.62 2.45
CA VAL A 95 -11.09 -4.26 2.37
C VAL A 95 -11.92 -4.10 1.10
N GLU A 96 -13.22 -3.84 1.26
CA GLU A 96 -14.10 -3.46 0.14
C GLU A 96 -13.81 -2.01 -0.25
N SER A 97 -13.22 -1.81 -1.44
CA SER A 97 -12.93 -0.47 -1.96
C SER A 97 -14.19 0.17 -2.54
N SER A 98 -14.40 1.45 -2.23
CA SER A 98 -15.43 2.28 -2.88
C SER A 98 -15.05 2.69 -4.29
N TYR A 99 -13.75 2.64 -4.62
CA TYR A 99 -13.23 3.05 -5.91
C TYR A 99 -12.64 1.85 -6.64
N LYS A 100 -13.30 1.43 -7.70
CA LYS A 100 -12.93 0.24 -8.49
C LYS A 100 -12.88 0.61 -9.97
N ASP A 101 -12.08 -0.13 -10.72
CA ASP A 101 -12.12 -0.05 -12.17
C ASP A 101 -13.39 -0.69 -12.75
N LYS A 102 -13.52 -0.65 -14.09
CA LYS A 102 -14.67 -1.24 -14.82
C LYS A 102 -14.80 -2.75 -14.59
N GLN A 103 -13.73 -3.43 -14.18
CA GLN A 103 -13.70 -4.86 -13.89
C GLN A 103 -13.91 -5.15 -12.38
N GLY A 104 -14.14 -4.13 -11.57
CA GLY A 104 -14.35 -4.26 -10.13
C GLY A 104 -13.05 -4.39 -9.32
N VAL A 105 -11.89 -4.16 -9.93
CA VAL A 105 -10.59 -4.20 -9.24
C VAL A 105 -10.41 -2.90 -8.45
N PRO A 106 -10.09 -2.97 -7.15
CA PRO A 106 -9.82 -1.80 -6.35
C PRO A 106 -8.64 -0.99 -6.87
N ALA A 107 -8.77 0.35 -6.88
CA ALA A 107 -7.65 1.24 -7.12
C ALA A 107 -6.75 1.34 -5.88
N ASP A 108 -5.44 1.41 -6.08
CA ASP A 108 -4.48 1.74 -5.04
C ASP A 108 -4.14 3.23 -5.11
N PHE A 109 -4.36 3.95 -4.02
CA PHE A 109 -4.02 5.37 -3.91
C PHE A 109 -2.74 5.52 -3.08
N ARG A 110 -1.69 6.06 -3.68
CA ARG A 110 -0.36 6.21 -3.07
C ARG A 110 -0.03 7.68 -2.94
N PHE A 111 0.00 8.16 -1.72
CA PHE A 111 0.24 9.56 -1.38
C PHE A 111 1.74 9.75 -1.11
N PHE A 112 2.40 10.58 -1.90
CA PHE A 112 3.78 11.00 -1.67
C PHE A 112 3.77 12.22 -0.76
N VAL A 113 4.15 12.02 0.48
CA VAL A 113 4.06 13.05 1.53
C VAL A 113 5.46 13.46 1.95
N PHE A 114 5.72 14.76 1.89
CA PHE A 114 7.00 15.38 2.27
C PHE A 114 6.73 16.37 3.42
N ASP A 115 7.44 16.21 4.54
CA ASP A 115 7.30 17.06 5.73
C ASP A 115 5.82 17.25 6.15
N GLY A 116 5.05 16.15 6.14
CA GLY A 116 3.64 16.13 6.47
C GLY A 116 2.72 16.81 5.45
N LYS A 117 3.20 17.10 4.22
CA LYS A 117 2.40 17.68 3.13
C LYS A 117 2.37 16.79 1.90
N CYS A 118 1.18 16.44 1.46
CA CYS A 118 0.98 15.66 0.25
C CYS A 118 1.45 16.48 -0.97
N ALA A 119 2.33 15.88 -1.77
CA ALA A 119 2.86 16.49 -2.99
C ALA A 119 2.25 15.91 -4.24
N LEU A 120 2.10 14.58 -4.29
CA LEU A 120 1.53 13.84 -5.42
C LEU A 120 0.69 12.68 -4.91
N ILE A 121 -0.29 12.30 -5.72
CA ILE A 121 -1.13 11.12 -5.54
C ILE A 121 -0.94 10.26 -6.79
N TRP A 122 -0.38 9.08 -6.61
CA TRP A 122 -0.27 8.07 -7.65
C TRP A 122 -1.47 7.13 -7.53
N VAL A 123 -2.24 7.03 -8.58
CA VAL A 123 -3.42 6.15 -8.67
C VAL A 123 -3.10 4.99 -9.59
N ASP A 124 -3.21 3.79 -9.07
CA ASP A 124 -2.89 2.54 -9.72
C ASP A 124 -4.20 1.77 -9.95
N ILE A 125 -4.55 1.53 -11.21
CA ILE A 125 -5.79 0.86 -11.60
C ILE A 125 -5.47 -0.35 -12.46
N GLY A 126 -6.20 -1.42 -12.22
CA GLY A 126 -5.98 -2.70 -12.88
C GLY A 126 -4.82 -3.47 -12.25
N ARG A 127 -4.90 -4.79 -12.35
CA ARG A 127 -3.86 -5.74 -11.92
C ARG A 127 -3.82 -6.91 -12.88
N PRO A 128 -2.69 -7.58 -13.06
CA PRO A 128 -2.65 -8.80 -13.86
C PRO A 128 -3.78 -9.78 -13.46
N PRO A 129 -4.47 -10.40 -14.45
CA PRO A 129 -4.18 -10.37 -15.88
C PRO A 129 -4.65 -9.10 -16.62
N SER A 130 -5.38 -8.17 -15.97
CA SER A 130 -5.78 -6.90 -16.56
C SER A 130 -4.56 -5.98 -16.77
N ALA A 131 -4.67 -5.07 -17.73
CA ALA A 131 -3.64 -4.05 -17.94
C ALA A 131 -3.56 -3.13 -16.71
N ARG A 132 -2.35 -2.93 -16.20
CA ARG A 132 -2.08 -1.96 -15.13
C ARG A 132 -1.93 -0.58 -15.75
N ASN A 133 -2.74 0.37 -15.28
CA ASN A 133 -2.67 1.78 -15.67
C ASN A 133 -2.32 2.64 -14.47
N VAL A 134 -1.50 3.67 -14.69
CA VAL A 134 -1.05 4.57 -13.64
C VAL A 134 -1.29 6.01 -14.06
N SER A 135 -2.02 6.75 -13.23
CA SER A 135 -2.17 8.19 -13.38
C SER A 135 -1.70 8.92 -12.13
N ILE A 136 -1.13 10.09 -12.31
CA ILE A 136 -0.58 10.90 -11.22
C ILE A 136 -1.33 12.21 -11.13
N TYR A 137 -1.67 12.60 -9.91
CA TYR A 137 -2.43 13.80 -9.61
C TYR A 137 -1.72 14.66 -8.58
N TYR A 138 -1.93 15.97 -8.67
CA TYR A 138 -1.70 16.88 -7.55
C TYR A 138 -2.80 16.68 -6.48
N PRO A 139 -2.60 17.14 -5.24
CA PRO A 139 -3.66 17.09 -4.20
C PRO A 139 -4.96 17.79 -4.60
N SER A 140 -4.90 18.74 -5.53
CA SER A 140 -6.07 19.40 -6.14
C SER A 140 -6.83 18.53 -7.15
N TRP A 141 -6.41 17.28 -7.34
CA TRP A 141 -6.89 16.33 -8.35
C TRP A 141 -6.63 16.76 -9.81
N LYS A 142 -5.77 17.73 -10.03
CA LYS A 142 -5.28 18.05 -11.38
C LYS A 142 -4.28 16.98 -11.80
N GLN A 143 -4.53 16.33 -12.94
CA GLN A 143 -3.64 15.31 -13.48
C GLN A 143 -2.28 15.89 -13.85
N VAL A 144 -1.22 15.17 -13.52
CA VAL A 144 0.15 15.49 -13.94
C VAL A 144 0.43 14.75 -15.25
N PRO A 145 0.79 15.45 -16.34
CA PRO A 145 0.96 14.85 -17.65
C PRO A 145 2.32 14.13 -17.78
N ILE A 146 2.49 13.04 -17.03
CA ILE A 146 3.68 12.18 -17.04
C ILE A 146 3.31 10.72 -17.08
N THR A 147 4.21 9.90 -17.64
CA THR A 147 4.10 8.44 -17.67
C THR A 147 5.28 7.84 -16.93
N LEU A 148 5.05 6.86 -16.06
CA LEU A 148 6.05 6.21 -15.24
C LEU A 148 6.04 4.69 -15.46
N GLY A 149 6.55 4.25 -16.60
CA GLY A 149 6.71 2.82 -16.90
C GLY A 149 5.41 2.03 -17.12
N TYR A 150 4.25 2.66 -16.90
CA TYR A 150 2.93 2.10 -17.14
C TYR A 150 2.08 3.08 -17.95
N PRO A 151 1.17 2.61 -18.82
CA PRO A 151 0.28 3.49 -19.56
C PRO A 151 -0.60 4.28 -18.58
N PRO A 152 -0.94 5.53 -18.89
CA PRO A 152 -1.93 6.29 -18.13
C PRO A 152 -3.32 5.66 -18.31
N THR A 153 -4.25 6.05 -17.44
CA THR A 153 -5.68 5.71 -17.61
C THR A 153 -6.24 6.37 -18.86
N GLU A 154 -7.30 5.79 -19.42
CA GLU A 154 -8.05 6.38 -20.53
C GLU A 154 -8.80 7.63 -20.04
N GLY A 155 -8.15 8.77 -20.11
CA GLY A 155 -8.66 10.04 -19.60
C GLY A 155 -8.46 10.24 -18.09
N PRO A 156 -8.82 11.44 -17.60
CA PRO A 156 -8.72 11.75 -16.18
C PRO A 156 -9.75 10.94 -15.37
N LEU A 157 -9.33 10.48 -14.20
CA LEU A 157 -10.21 9.79 -13.26
C LEU A 157 -11.03 10.80 -12.47
N GLU A 158 -12.25 10.44 -12.11
CA GLU A 158 -13.01 11.18 -11.12
C GLU A 158 -12.35 11.07 -9.74
N PRO A 159 -12.36 12.13 -8.93
CA PRO A 159 -11.82 12.05 -7.59
C PRO A 159 -12.63 11.09 -6.72
N PRO A 160 -12.00 10.30 -5.84
CA PRO A 160 -12.75 9.54 -4.85
C PRO A 160 -13.54 10.47 -3.95
N ALA A 161 -14.73 10.06 -3.53
CA ALA A 161 -15.62 10.88 -2.71
C ALA A 161 -14.97 11.32 -1.38
N ASP A 162 -14.07 10.49 -0.85
CA ASP A 162 -13.34 10.72 0.39
C ASP A 162 -11.93 11.30 0.17
N LEU A 163 -11.60 11.84 -1.01
CA LEU A 163 -10.27 12.37 -1.33
C LEU A 163 -9.71 13.32 -0.27
N ARG A 164 -10.53 14.25 0.24
CA ARG A 164 -10.09 15.18 1.29
C ARG A 164 -9.71 14.48 2.58
N ALA A 165 -10.48 13.48 2.97
CA ALA A 165 -10.20 12.67 4.16
C ALA A 165 -8.94 11.81 3.95
N MET A 166 -8.74 11.27 2.74
CA MET A 166 -7.53 10.52 2.38
C MET A 166 -6.28 11.40 2.46
N ILE A 167 -6.32 12.62 1.91
CA ILE A 167 -5.19 13.57 1.99
C ILE A 167 -4.89 13.91 3.45
N ALA A 168 -5.91 14.27 4.23
CA ALA A 168 -5.74 14.60 5.65
C ALA A 168 -5.14 13.44 6.44
N LEU A 169 -5.64 12.21 6.24
CA LEU A 169 -5.10 11.01 6.88
C LEU A 169 -3.64 10.76 6.50
N ALA A 170 -3.30 10.87 5.20
CA ALA A 170 -1.93 10.70 4.73
C ALA A 170 -0.97 11.73 5.35
N GLU A 171 -1.38 13.00 5.42
CA GLU A 171 -0.60 14.08 6.04
C GLU A 171 -0.46 13.89 7.56
N ASP A 172 -1.52 13.46 8.26
CA ASP A 172 -1.48 13.20 9.69
C ASP A 172 -0.58 12.01 10.04
N VAL A 173 -0.65 10.93 9.28
CA VAL A 173 0.26 9.78 9.42
C VAL A 173 1.71 10.19 9.18
N ALA A 174 1.96 11.03 8.18
CA ALA A 174 3.30 11.46 7.78
C ALA A 174 3.86 12.63 8.63
N ARG A 175 3.10 13.18 9.58
CA ARG A 175 3.55 14.32 10.40
C ARG A 175 4.86 14.01 11.12
N ARG A 176 5.88 14.86 10.95
CA ARG A 176 7.25 14.73 11.47
C ARG A 176 8.07 13.61 10.79
N ILE A 177 7.67 13.20 9.60
CA ILE A 177 8.48 12.36 8.72
C ILE A 177 8.87 13.23 7.52
N ASP A 178 10.14 13.24 7.18
CA ASP A 178 10.67 14.03 6.06
C ASP A 178 10.11 13.56 4.70
N PHE A 179 9.99 12.24 4.53
CA PHE A 179 9.32 11.61 3.40
C PHE A 179 8.71 10.26 3.76
N VAL A 180 7.49 10.02 3.30
CA VAL A 180 6.86 8.69 3.29
C VAL A 180 5.81 8.60 2.19
N ARG A 181 5.74 7.46 1.53
CA ARG A 181 4.60 7.09 0.70
C ARG A 181 3.57 6.41 1.59
N VAL A 182 2.37 6.96 1.62
CA VAL A 182 1.23 6.42 2.37
C VAL A 182 0.24 5.83 1.37
N ASP A 183 0.04 4.51 1.43
CA ASP A 183 -0.90 3.83 0.54
C ASP A 183 -2.23 3.65 1.27
N LEU A 184 -3.32 4.17 0.68
CA LEU A 184 -4.64 4.19 1.29
C LEU A 184 -5.66 3.45 0.42
N TYR A 185 -6.62 2.82 1.09
CA TYR A 185 -7.86 2.34 0.47
C TYR A 185 -8.96 3.36 0.71
N SER A 186 -9.74 3.67 -0.35
CA SER A 186 -11.02 4.38 -0.24
C SER A 186 -12.10 3.34 0.09
N THR A 187 -12.83 3.50 1.18
CA THR A 187 -13.89 2.56 1.59
C THR A 187 -15.19 3.28 1.91
N PRO A 188 -16.35 2.58 1.94
CA PRO A 188 -17.62 3.18 2.34
C PRO A 188 -17.61 3.80 3.75
N CYS A 189 -16.72 3.35 4.62
CA CYS A 189 -16.57 3.85 5.99
C CYS A 189 -15.45 4.88 6.15
N GLY A 190 -14.84 5.32 5.05
CA GLY A 190 -13.70 6.24 5.02
C GLY A 190 -12.37 5.56 4.71
N PRO A 191 -11.27 6.31 4.66
CA PRO A 191 -9.99 5.80 4.22
C PRO A 191 -9.33 4.88 5.26
N LEU A 192 -8.66 3.82 4.77
CA LEU A 192 -7.84 2.91 5.59
C LEU A 192 -6.39 2.91 5.10
N VAL A 193 -5.44 2.85 6.05
CA VAL A 193 -4.00 2.76 5.74
C VAL A 193 -3.64 1.31 5.40
N GLY A 194 -3.17 1.10 4.17
CA GLY A 194 -2.69 -0.19 3.66
C GLY A 194 -1.20 -0.40 3.88
N GLU A 195 -0.38 0.62 3.54
CA GLU A 195 1.08 0.53 3.60
C GLU A 195 1.72 1.89 3.92
N LEU A 196 2.89 1.84 4.57
CA LEU A 196 3.83 2.96 4.68
C LEU A 196 5.17 2.55 4.08
N THR A 197 5.65 3.30 3.09
CA THR A 197 6.90 2.98 2.39
C THR A 197 7.85 4.18 2.44
N MET A 198 8.99 4.00 3.09
CA MET A 198 10.00 5.07 3.23
C MET A 198 10.89 5.18 1.99
N THR A 199 11.14 4.06 1.30
CA THR A 199 12.02 3.97 0.12
C THR A 199 11.32 3.25 -1.02
N PRO A 200 10.34 3.88 -1.70
CA PRO A 200 9.60 3.26 -2.79
C PRO A 200 10.54 2.73 -3.89
N GLY A 201 10.39 1.44 -4.25
CA GLY A 201 11.22 0.79 -5.25
C GLY A 201 12.72 0.86 -4.93
N ALA A 202 13.10 0.66 -3.66
CA ALA A 202 14.49 0.76 -3.16
C ALA A 202 15.16 2.13 -3.46
N GLY A 203 14.38 3.19 -3.69
CA GLY A 203 14.88 4.50 -4.11
C GLY A 203 15.29 4.58 -5.59
N MET A 204 15.02 3.53 -6.37
CA MET A 204 15.46 3.43 -7.77
C MET A 204 14.45 3.97 -8.79
N TRP A 205 13.28 4.44 -8.35
CA TRP A 205 12.31 5.02 -9.27
C TRP A 205 12.80 6.32 -9.87
N ARG A 206 12.69 6.43 -11.19
CA ARG A 206 13.06 7.63 -11.93
C ARG A 206 11.82 8.40 -12.34
N PHE A 207 11.65 9.57 -11.77
CA PHE A 207 10.67 10.54 -12.25
C PHE A 207 11.25 11.36 -13.42
N PRO A 208 10.41 11.86 -14.34
CA PRO A 208 10.88 12.88 -15.30
C PRO A 208 11.51 14.07 -14.56
N ASN A 209 12.61 14.61 -15.10
CA ASN A 209 13.45 15.60 -14.42
C ASN A 209 12.69 16.76 -13.75
N LYS A 210 11.62 17.26 -14.39
CA LYS A 210 10.82 18.35 -13.83
C LYS A 210 10.11 17.95 -12.55
N ILE A 211 9.57 16.74 -12.49
CA ILE A 211 8.87 16.21 -11.31
C ILE A 211 9.86 15.82 -10.23
N ASP A 212 10.94 15.14 -10.62
CA ASP A 212 12.01 14.76 -9.68
C ASP A 212 12.56 15.99 -8.95
N HIS A 213 12.88 17.04 -9.70
CA HIS A 213 13.34 18.31 -9.14
C HIS A 213 12.29 18.99 -8.22
N LEU A 214 11.00 18.94 -8.60
CA LEU A 214 9.90 19.45 -7.77
C LEU A 214 9.79 18.69 -6.45
N LEU A 215 9.87 17.36 -6.49
CA LEU A 215 9.82 16.51 -5.30
C LEU A 215 11.06 16.70 -4.43
N GLY A 216 12.26 16.76 -5.04
CA GLY A 216 13.49 17.01 -4.33
C GLY A 216 13.51 18.35 -3.58
N LYS A 217 12.93 19.41 -4.16
CA LYS A 217 12.77 20.71 -3.47
C LYS A 217 11.84 20.64 -2.25
N LYS A 218 10.90 19.69 -2.22
CA LYS A 218 10.00 19.48 -1.08
C LYS A 218 10.62 18.63 0.02
N TRP A 219 11.65 17.86 -0.30
CA TRP A 219 12.32 16.99 0.66
C TRP A 219 13.32 17.76 1.49
N LYS A 220 12.91 18.16 2.67
CA LYS A 220 13.78 18.80 3.66
C LYS A 220 14.34 17.71 4.56
N LEU A 221 15.57 17.29 4.31
CA LEU A 221 16.26 16.39 5.22
C LEU A 221 16.38 17.06 6.59
N SER A 222 15.93 16.37 7.64
CA SER A 222 16.21 16.80 9.01
C SER A 222 17.73 16.94 9.14
N LYS A 223 18.19 18.12 9.53
CA LYS A 223 19.61 18.30 9.90
C LYS A 223 19.87 17.28 11.00
N GLY A 224 20.81 16.35 10.75
CA GLY A 224 21.07 15.21 11.61
C GLY A 224 21.11 15.60 13.09
N LEU A 225 20.59 14.68 13.88
CA LEU A 225 20.74 14.70 15.34
C LEU A 225 22.22 14.64 15.72
#